data_cae36520b30c8ee2bdcf7f659c7d8511
#
_entry.id   cae36520b30c8ee2bdcf7f659c7d8511
#
_cell.length_a   1.000
_cell.length_b   1.000
_cell.length_c   1.000
_cell.angle_alpha   90.00
_cell.angle_beta   90.00
_cell.angle_gamma   90.00
#
_symmetry.space_group_name_H-M   'P 1'
#
loop_
_entity.id
_entity.type
_entity.pdbx_description
1 polymer ?
#
loop_
_entity_poly.entity_id
_entity_poly.type
_entity_poly.pdbx_seq_one_letter_code
_entity_poly.pdbx_strand_id
1 'polypeptide(L)'
;MPSNLNGTLTHFPKEEFEPEEGSIMSTIYNPKSSKAEEFISHEEILETLAFADEHKNDRAYIESILEKAKPVYDEKGRVHCDGLSHREASVLLACELPDLNEKMFKLAEEIKLAFYGNRIVLFAPLYLSNYCVNGCVYCPYHAKNKDIARRKLSQEEIRQEVIALQD
;
A
#
# COMPACT_ATOMS: atom_id res chain seq x y z
N MET A 1 -8.72 35.23 -15.77
CA MET A 1 -8.72 34.02 -16.64
C MET A 1 -8.70 32.81 -15.70
N PRO A 2 -9.75 31.98 -15.63
CA PRO A 2 -9.74 30.82 -14.77
C PRO A 2 -9.02 29.67 -15.45
N SER A 3 -7.97 29.14 -14.81
CA SER A 3 -7.22 27.97 -15.24
C SER A 3 -8.05 26.71 -14.96
N ASN A 4 -8.37 25.98 -16.03
CA ASN A 4 -9.01 24.67 -15.99
C ASN A 4 -8.09 23.65 -15.30
N LEU A 5 -8.38 23.28 -14.06
CA LEU A 5 -7.81 22.13 -13.37
C LEU A 5 -8.71 20.89 -13.58
N ASN A 6 -8.85 20.45 -14.83
CA ASN A 6 -9.35 19.11 -15.11
C ASN A 6 -8.15 18.13 -15.20
N GLY A 7 -7.55 17.86 -14.05
CA GLY A 7 -6.66 16.71 -13.89
C GLY A 7 -7.52 15.46 -13.78
N THR A 8 -7.68 14.75 -14.89
CA THR A 8 -8.23 13.39 -14.92
C THR A 8 -7.40 12.52 -13.98
N LEU A 9 -8.04 12.02 -12.91
CA LEU A 9 -7.50 10.91 -12.11
C LEU A 9 -7.15 9.81 -13.09
N THR A 10 -5.86 9.56 -13.24
CA THR A 10 -5.36 8.48 -14.07
C THR A 10 -5.93 7.18 -13.51
N HIS A 11 -6.77 6.57 -14.31
CA HIS A 11 -7.32 5.25 -14.08
C HIS A 11 -6.15 4.28 -13.90
N PHE A 12 -5.96 3.73 -12.71
CA PHE A 12 -5.09 2.59 -12.53
C PHE A 12 -5.63 1.47 -13.42
N PRO A 13 -4.82 0.91 -14.32
CA PRO A 13 -5.26 -0.24 -15.09
C PRO A 13 -5.65 -1.32 -14.09
N LYS A 14 -6.87 -1.82 -14.21
CA LYS A 14 -7.27 -3.08 -13.61
C LYS A 14 -6.63 -4.18 -14.45
N GLU A 15 -5.32 -4.35 -14.33
CA GLU A 15 -4.71 -5.58 -14.76
C GLU A 15 -5.20 -6.65 -13.80
N GLU A 16 -6.00 -7.57 -14.30
CA GLU A 16 -6.33 -8.80 -13.59
C GLU A 16 -4.99 -9.48 -13.33
N PHE A 17 -4.63 -9.57 -12.05
CA PHE A 17 -3.45 -10.29 -11.60
C PHE A 17 -3.68 -11.76 -11.94
N GLU A 18 -3.09 -12.23 -13.04
CA GLU A 18 -2.97 -13.65 -13.31
C GLU A 18 -1.77 -14.17 -12.50
N PRO A 19 -1.99 -15.10 -11.56
CA PRO A 19 -0.90 -15.67 -10.78
C PRO A 19 0.03 -16.44 -11.71
N GLU A 20 1.35 -16.21 -11.57
CA GLU A 20 2.36 -16.99 -12.27
C GLU A 20 2.15 -18.50 -12.01
N GLU A 21 2.19 -19.31 -13.06
CA GLU A 21 2.12 -20.78 -12.98
C GLU A 21 3.28 -21.28 -12.10
N GLY A 22 2.95 -21.73 -10.89
CA GLY A 22 3.92 -22.23 -9.91
C GLY A 22 3.71 -21.71 -8.49
N SER A 23 2.85 -20.71 -8.29
CA SER A 23 2.39 -20.32 -6.96
C SER A 23 1.41 -21.37 -6.44
N ILE A 24 1.71 -21.95 -5.25
CA ILE A 24 0.72 -22.76 -4.51
C ILE A 24 -0.32 -21.79 -3.94
N MET A 25 -1.10 -21.16 -4.81
CA MET A 25 -2.28 -20.45 -4.37
C MET A 25 -3.31 -21.50 -3.98
N SER A 26 -3.76 -21.44 -2.74
CA SER A 26 -4.91 -22.23 -2.35
C SER A 26 -6.03 -21.95 -3.36
N THR A 27 -6.65 -22.99 -3.88
CA THR A 27 -7.72 -22.95 -4.89
C THR A 27 -8.98 -22.18 -4.45
N ILE A 28 -8.92 -21.44 -3.33
CA ILE A 28 -10.06 -20.81 -2.66
C ILE A 28 -9.78 -19.34 -2.33
N TYR A 29 -8.95 -18.64 -3.12
CA TYR A 29 -8.78 -17.21 -2.92
C TYR A 29 -10.05 -16.45 -3.33
N ASN A 30 -10.76 -15.89 -2.34
CA ASN A 30 -11.97 -15.10 -2.56
C ASN A 30 -11.87 -13.76 -1.79
N PRO A 31 -11.39 -12.69 -2.43
CA PRO A 31 -11.21 -11.38 -1.76
C PRO A 31 -12.53 -10.72 -1.33
N LYS A 32 -13.68 -11.25 -1.75
CA LYS A 32 -15.01 -10.77 -1.36
C LYS A 32 -15.63 -11.57 -0.21
N SER A 33 -14.97 -12.63 0.24
CA SER A 33 -15.44 -13.42 1.37
C SER A 33 -15.31 -12.66 2.69
N SER A 34 -16.17 -12.96 3.64
CA SER A 34 -16.05 -12.52 5.03
C SER A 34 -15.24 -13.50 5.89
N LYS A 35 -14.81 -14.62 5.33
CA LYS A 35 -14.04 -15.64 6.03
C LYS A 35 -12.57 -15.46 5.73
N ALA A 36 -11.77 -15.24 6.77
CA ALA A 36 -10.34 -14.97 6.64
C ALA A 36 -9.61 -16.09 5.88
N GLU A 37 -9.98 -17.35 6.11
CA GLU A 37 -9.36 -18.52 5.50
C GLU A 37 -9.52 -18.58 3.97
N GLU A 38 -10.46 -17.84 3.41
CA GLU A 38 -10.72 -17.78 1.97
C GLU A 38 -9.93 -16.67 1.25
N PHE A 39 -9.27 -15.76 1.98
CA PHE A 39 -8.46 -14.68 1.41
C PHE A 39 -7.13 -14.45 2.14
N ILE A 40 -6.86 -15.15 3.23
CA ILE A 40 -5.58 -15.14 3.94
C ILE A 40 -5.09 -16.58 4.05
N SER A 41 -4.00 -16.91 3.37
CA SER A 41 -3.34 -18.20 3.51
C SER A 41 -2.24 -18.11 4.57
N HIS A 42 -2.44 -18.72 5.72
CA HIS A 42 -1.43 -18.79 6.77
C HIS A 42 -0.19 -19.60 6.32
N GLU A 43 -0.40 -20.62 5.54
CA GLU A 43 0.66 -21.46 4.99
C GLU A 43 1.54 -20.67 4.03
N GLU A 44 0.95 -19.91 3.08
CA GLU A 44 1.68 -19.03 2.17
C GLU A 44 2.49 -17.96 2.92
N ILE A 45 1.93 -17.40 4.00
CA ILE A 45 2.65 -16.44 4.84
C ILE A 45 3.90 -17.08 5.45
N LEU A 46 3.78 -18.28 6.04
CA LEU A 46 4.92 -18.98 6.66
C LEU A 46 5.99 -19.36 5.63
N GLU A 47 5.58 -19.85 4.46
CA GLU A 47 6.51 -20.15 3.36
C GLU A 47 7.23 -18.90 2.85
N THR A 48 6.50 -17.78 2.72
CA THR A 48 7.07 -16.50 2.30
C THR A 48 8.10 -15.97 3.30
N LEU A 49 7.81 -16.08 4.60
CA LEU A 49 8.74 -15.69 5.65
C LEU A 49 9.98 -16.59 5.70
N ALA A 50 9.80 -17.90 5.54
CA ALA A 50 10.93 -18.85 5.47
C ALA A 50 11.81 -18.57 4.25
N PHE A 51 11.21 -18.32 3.08
CA PHE A 51 11.90 -17.90 1.87
C PHE A 51 12.71 -16.61 2.08
N ALA A 52 12.12 -15.63 2.75
CA ALA A 52 12.80 -14.38 3.06
C ALA A 52 14.03 -14.60 3.95
N ASP A 53 13.92 -15.44 4.99
CA ASP A 53 15.04 -15.75 5.90
C ASP A 53 16.18 -16.46 5.18
N GLU A 54 15.86 -17.35 4.24
CA GLU A 54 16.85 -18.06 3.42
C GLU A 54 17.60 -17.10 2.47
N HIS A 55 16.91 -16.08 1.90
CA HIS A 55 17.44 -15.22 0.84
C HIS A 55 17.82 -13.80 1.30
N LYS A 56 17.66 -13.46 2.57
CA LYS A 56 17.89 -12.09 3.12
C LYS A 56 19.31 -11.55 2.87
N ASN A 57 20.28 -12.43 2.64
CA ASN A 57 21.69 -12.10 2.34
C ASN A 57 22.12 -12.54 0.94
N ASP A 58 21.20 -13.00 0.10
CA ASP A 58 21.47 -13.33 -1.30
C ASP A 58 21.59 -12.06 -2.13
N ARG A 59 22.81 -11.57 -2.25
CA ARG A 59 23.14 -10.32 -2.96
C ARG A 59 22.64 -10.33 -4.40
N ALA A 60 22.88 -11.44 -5.13
CA ALA A 60 22.53 -11.50 -6.54
C ALA A 60 21.02 -11.45 -6.76
N TYR A 61 20.27 -12.16 -5.92
CA TYR A 61 18.83 -12.15 -5.96
C TYR A 61 18.25 -10.77 -5.58
N ILE A 62 18.75 -10.14 -4.50
CA ILE A 62 18.31 -8.81 -4.08
C ILE A 62 18.61 -7.77 -5.18
N GLU A 63 19.79 -7.79 -5.79
CA GLU A 63 20.13 -6.88 -6.88
C GLU A 63 19.21 -7.08 -8.10
N SER A 64 18.80 -8.32 -8.40
CA SER A 64 17.84 -8.59 -9.48
C SER A 64 16.45 -8.02 -9.19
N ILE A 65 15.98 -8.08 -7.94
CA ILE A 65 14.73 -7.47 -7.52
C ILE A 65 14.80 -5.94 -7.65
N LEU A 66 15.89 -5.33 -7.20
CA LEU A 66 16.08 -3.88 -7.32
C LEU A 66 16.12 -3.43 -8.79
N GLU A 67 16.73 -4.22 -9.67
CA GLU A 67 16.74 -3.93 -11.11
C GLU A 67 15.34 -4.00 -11.71
N LYS A 68 14.57 -5.04 -11.38
CA LYS A 68 13.17 -5.19 -11.79
C LYS A 68 12.29 -4.02 -11.35
N ALA A 69 12.52 -3.51 -10.13
CA ALA A 69 11.71 -2.44 -9.53
C ALA A 69 11.98 -1.04 -10.11
N LYS A 70 12.99 -0.87 -10.97
CA LYS A 70 13.32 0.44 -11.55
C LYS A 70 12.16 1.05 -12.34
N PRO A 71 11.99 2.38 -12.29
CA PRO A 71 10.99 3.05 -13.11
C PRO A 71 11.38 2.97 -14.59
N VAL A 72 10.41 2.56 -15.41
CA VAL A 72 10.53 2.45 -16.86
C VAL A 72 9.62 3.48 -17.52
N TYR A 73 10.05 4.08 -18.61
CA TYR A 73 9.28 5.07 -19.35
C TYR A 73 8.84 4.48 -20.69
N ASP A 74 7.55 4.58 -20.99
CA ASP A 74 7.01 4.19 -22.29
C ASP A 74 7.35 5.23 -23.38
N GLU A 75 7.00 4.92 -24.62
CA GLU A 75 7.23 5.79 -25.78
C GLU A 75 6.53 7.16 -25.68
N LYS A 76 5.53 7.27 -24.78
CA LYS A 76 4.79 8.52 -24.50
C LYS A 76 5.31 9.25 -23.26
N GLY A 77 6.42 8.78 -22.67
CA GLY A 77 7.02 9.36 -21.48
C GLY A 77 6.24 9.08 -20.19
N ARG A 78 5.33 8.12 -20.17
CA ARG A 78 4.62 7.71 -18.95
C ARG A 78 5.48 6.74 -18.18
N VAL A 79 5.60 6.96 -16.87
CA VAL A 79 6.37 6.11 -15.98
C VAL A 79 5.51 4.93 -15.48
N HIS A 80 6.11 3.76 -15.39
CA HIS A 80 5.57 2.60 -14.70
C HIS A 80 6.72 1.86 -13.97
N CYS A 81 6.36 1.03 -13.00
CA CYS A 81 7.26 0.09 -12.35
C CYS A 81 6.61 -1.29 -12.35
N ASP A 82 7.42 -2.32 -12.51
CA ASP A 82 6.96 -3.67 -12.32
C ASP A 82 6.67 -3.92 -10.83
N GLY A 83 5.54 -4.57 -10.56
CA GLY A 83 5.17 -4.94 -9.19
C GLY A 83 6.12 -6.02 -8.65
N LEU A 84 6.29 -6.01 -7.33
CA LEU A 84 7.02 -7.06 -6.62
C LEU A 84 6.05 -8.11 -6.11
N SER A 85 6.42 -9.39 -6.22
CA SER A 85 5.72 -10.48 -5.57
C SER A 85 5.87 -10.42 -4.05
N HIS A 86 5.04 -11.14 -3.31
CA HIS A 86 5.15 -11.23 -1.84
C HIS A 86 6.53 -11.74 -1.40
N ARG A 87 7.11 -12.72 -2.12
CA ARG A 87 8.45 -13.25 -1.84
C ARG A 87 9.54 -12.24 -2.09
N GLU A 88 9.50 -11.52 -3.21
CA GLU A 88 10.46 -10.45 -3.50
C GLU A 88 10.41 -9.34 -2.46
N ALA A 89 9.21 -8.86 -2.12
CA ALA A 89 9.03 -7.84 -1.11
C ALA A 89 9.51 -8.29 0.27
N SER A 90 9.23 -9.54 0.66
CA SER A 90 9.66 -10.10 1.95
C SER A 90 11.18 -10.20 2.07
N VAL A 91 11.88 -10.57 0.98
CA VAL A 91 13.35 -10.62 0.95
C VAL A 91 13.96 -9.22 1.09
N LEU A 92 13.40 -8.21 0.41
CA LEU A 92 13.85 -6.81 0.58
C LEU A 92 13.65 -6.33 2.02
N LEU A 93 12.52 -6.65 2.66
CA LEU A 93 12.23 -6.28 4.05
C LEU A 93 13.15 -7.00 5.04
N ALA A 94 13.57 -8.22 4.74
CA ALA A 94 14.46 -9.02 5.58
C ALA A 94 15.95 -8.75 5.32
N CYS A 95 16.32 -7.96 4.29
CA CYS A 95 17.70 -7.72 3.89
C CYS A 95 18.55 -7.13 5.02
N GLU A 96 19.66 -7.79 5.33
CA GLU A 96 20.61 -7.39 6.37
C GLU A 96 21.88 -6.73 5.81
N LEU A 97 21.99 -6.55 4.47
CA LEU A 97 23.17 -5.98 3.80
C LEU A 97 23.05 -4.46 3.71
N PRO A 98 23.88 -3.68 4.46
CA PRO A 98 23.71 -2.22 4.56
C PRO A 98 23.82 -1.49 3.22
N ASP A 99 24.74 -1.92 2.37
CA ASP A 99 24.94 -1.32 1.05
C ASP A 99 23.76 -1.55 0.08
N LEU A 100 23.11 -2.72 0.20
CA LEU A 100 21.89 -2.99 -0.57
C LEU A 100 20.68 -2.22 -0.01
N ASN A 101 20.60 -2.05 1.30
CA ASN A 101 19.59 -1.19 1.92
C ASN A 101 19.75 0.28 1.44
N GLU A 102 20.99 0.77 1.34
CA GLU A 102 21.21 2.10 0.73
C GLU A 102 20.75 2.18 -0.73
N LYS A 103 21.04 1.14 -1.53
CA LYS A 103 20.56 1.07 -2.92
C LYS A 103 19.03 1.07 -2.98
N MET A 104 18.38 0.31 -2.09
CA MET A 104 16.91 0.26 -2.00
C MET A 104 16.32 1.64 -1.67
N PHE A 105 16.88 2.37 -0.69
CA PHE A 105 16.42 3.71 -0.35
C PHE A 105 16.61 4.71 -1.49
N LYS A 106 17.74 4.66 -2.22
CA LYS A 106 17.98 5.50 -3.40
C LYS A 106 16.97 5.18 -4.50
N LEU A 107 16.71 3.89 -4.76
CA LEU A 107 15.72 3.49 -5.75
C LEU A 107 14.31 3.93 -5.36
N ALA A 108 13.94 3.87 -4.08
CA ALA A 108 12.66 4.38 -3.59
C ALA A 108 12.51 5.90 -3.83
N GLU A 109 13.58 6.66 -3.65
CA GLU A 109 13.62 8.09 -3.98
C GLU A 109 13.45 8.31 -5.50
N GLU A 110 14.16 7.56 -6.34
CA GLU A 110 14.03 7.61 -7.80
C GLU A 110 12.60 7.33 -8.25
N ILE A 111 11.99 6.28 -7.73
CA ILE A 111 10.58 5.94 -8.01
C ILE A 111 9.65 7.09 -7.58
N LYS A 112 9.82 7.60 -6.36
CA LYS A 112 9.04 8.75 -5.87
C LYS A 112 9.17 9.95 -6.79
N LEU A 113 10.39 10.29 -7.22
CA LEU A 113 10.64 11.42 -8.12
C LEU A 113 10.06 11.18 -9.51
N ALA A 114 10.13 9.95 -10.03
CA ALA A 114 9.56 9.59 -11.32
C ALA A 114 8.04 9.77 -11.38
N PHE A 115 7.32 9.37 -10.32
CA PHE A 115 5.85 9.44 -10.26
C PHE A 115 5.32 10.79 -9.77
N TYR A 116 5.96 11.40 -8.79
CA TYR A 116 5.46 12.59 -8.10
C TYR A 116 6.31 13.84 -8.31
N GLY A 117 7.53 13.70 -8.84
CA GLY A 117 8.46 14.82 -8.92
C GLY A 117 8.74 15.40 -7.53
N ASN A 118 8.81 16.72 -7.43
CA ASN A 118 9.02 17.44 -6.17
C ASN A 118 7.73 17.72 -5.40
N ARG A 119 6.60 17.13 -5.82
CA ARG A 119 5.32 17.34 -5.13
C ARG A 119 5.30 16.62 -3.79
N ILE A 120 4.75 17.30 -2.79
CA ILE A 120 4.44 16.74 -1.48
C ILE A 120 2.92 16.65 -1.40
N VAL A 121 2.40 15.47 -1.01
CA VAL A 121 0.98 15.30 -0.75
C VAL A 121 0.71 15.76 0.68
N LEU A 122 -0.03 16.85 0.82
CA LEU A 122 -0.55 17.32 2.10
C LEU A 122 -1.98 16.81 2.26
N PHE A 123 -2.30 16.31 3.44
CA PHE A 123 -3.66 15.87 3.77
C PHE A 123 -3.97 16.17 5.24
N ALA A 124 -5.23 16.31 5.52
CA ALA A 124 -5.74 16.37 6.88
C ALA A 124 -6.84 15.31 7.06
N PRO A 125 -6.89 14.61 8.21
CA PRO A 125 -7.93 13.64 8.46
C PRO A 125 -9.27 14.35 8.72
N LEU A 126 -10.32 13.90 8.04
CA LEU A 126 -11.70 14.35 8.29
C LEU A 126 -12.43 13.29 9.12
N TYR A 127 -12.60 13.54 10.41
CA TYR A 127 -13.25 12.62 11.33
C TYR A 127 -14.78 12.77 11.27
N LEU A 128 -15.43 11.85 10.57
CA LEU A 128 -16.88 11.87 10.37
C LEU A 128 -17.68 11.36 11.57
N SER A 129 -17.09 10.42 12.33
CA SER A 129 -17.77 9.76 13.45
C SER A 129 -16.77 9.04 14.36
N ASN A 130 -17.09 8.96 15.65
CA ASN A 130 -16.37 8.13 16.62
C ASN A 130 -17.18 6.91 17.08
N TYR A 131 -18.26 6.56 16.38
CA TYR A 131 -18.96 5.30 16.62
C TYR A 131 -18.13 4.14 16.08
N CYS A 132 -18.05 3.06 16.86
CA CYS A 132 -17.34 1.85 16.49
C CYS A 132 -18.09 0.65 17.01
N VAL A 133 -18.07 -0.45 16.25
CA VAL A 133 -18.70 -1.74 16.61
C VAL A 133 -17.67 -2.75 17.17
N ASN A 134 -16.38 -2.45 17.03
CA ASN A 134 -15.28 -3.34 17.41
C ASN A 134 -14.96 -3.28 18.90
N GLY A 135 -14.25 -4.28 19.39
CA GLY A 135 -13.84 -4.42 20.78
C GLY A 135 -12.32 -4.32 21.01
N CYS A 136 -11.59 -3.60 20.19
CA CYS A 136 -10.12 -3.48 20.27
C CYS A 136 -9.69 -2.98 21.65
N VAL A 137 -8.83 -3.74 22.32
CA VAL A 137 -8.44 -3.47 23.72
C VAL A 137 -7.63 -2.19 23.93
N TYR A 138 -6.92 -1.74 22.90
CA TYR A 138 -6.07 -0.53 22.95
C TYR A 138 -6.76 0.74 22.44
N CYS A 139 -7.91 0.63 21.79
CA CYS A 139 -8.55 1.75 21.14
C CYS A 139 -9.61 2.39 22.04
N PRO A 140 -9.53 3.69 22.34
CA PRO A 140 -10.53 4.35 23.17
C PRO A 140 -11.93 4.37 22.55
N TYR A 141 -12.02 4.23 21.21
CA TYR A 141 -13.31 4.23 20.50
C TYR A 141 -13.99 2.86 20.45
N HIS A 142 -13.46 1.83 21.11
CA HIS A 142 -14.11 0.50 21.12
C HIS A 142 -15.55 0.57 21.65
N ALA A 143 -16.41 -0.30 21.13
CA ALA A 143 -17.86 -0.25 21.40
C ALA A 143 -18.24 -0.31 22.88
N LYS A 144 -17.45 -0.99 23.72
CA LYS A 144 -17.70 -1.16 25.15
C LYS A 144 -17.31 0.05 26.00
N ASN A 145 -16.52 1.00 25.47
CA ASN A 145 -16.18 2.21 26.19
C ASN A 145 -17.38 3.16 26.24
N LYS A 146 -17.95 3.38 27.43
CA LYS A 146 -19.07 4.25 27.70
C LYS A 146 -18.66 5.65 28.18
N ASP A 147 -17.38 5.86 28.45
CA ASP A 147 -16.86 7.10 29.01
C ASP A 147 -16.58 8.15 27.93
N ILE A 148 -16.74 7.78 26.64
CA ILE A 148 -16.57 8.67 25.51
C ILE A 148 -17.93 9.07 24.94
N ALA A 149 -18.16 10.38 24.84
CA ALA A 149 -19.30 10.92 24.11
C ALA A 149 -19.23 10.53 22.64
N ARG A 150 -20.27 9.86 22.14
CA ARG A 150 -20.38 9.45 20.74
C ARG A 150 -20.97 10.57 19.92
N ARG A 151 -20.31 10.87 18.79
CA ARG A 151 -20.76 11.89 17.84
C ARG A 151 -20.58 11.41 16.42
N LYS A 152 -21.52 11.78 15.57
CA LYS A 152 -21.46 11.69 14.12
C LYS A 152 -21.77 13.06 13.57
N LEU A 153 -20.93 13.56 12.67
CA LEU A 153 -21.15 14.85 12.03
C LEU A 153 -22.38 14.81 11.11
N SER A 154 -23.16 15.88 11.11
CA SER A 154 -24.21 16.13 10.12
C SER A 154 -23.57 16.51 8.76
N GLN A 155 -24.36 16.48 7.70
CA GLN A 155 -23.89 16.88 6.36
C GLN A 155 -23.42 18.34 6.32
N GLU A 156 -24.06 19.21 7.09
CA GLU A 156 -23.65 20.62 7.16
C GLU A 156 -22.33 20.79 7.91
N GLU A 157 -22.14 20.09 9.02
CA GLU A 157 -20.85 20.09 9.74
C GLU A 157 -19.73 19.57 8.86
N ILE A 158 -19.96 18.47 8.11
CA ILE A 158 -18.97 17.93 7.15
C ILE A 158 -18.62 18.98 6.09
N ARG A 159 -19.64 19.71 5.58
CA ARG A 159 -19.44 20.76 4.59
C ARG A 159 -18.55 21.87 5.15
N GLN A 160 -18.77 22.31 6.38
CA GLN A 160 -17.98 23.35 7.04
C GLN A 160 -16.52 22.90 7.25
N GLU A 161 -16.32 21.66 7.69
CA GLU A 161 -14.96 21.11 7.86
C GLU A 161 -14.21 21.01 6.52
N VAL A 162 -14.88 20.60 5.44
CA VAL A 162 -14.27 20.57 4.10
C VAL A 162 -13.88 21.96 3.62
N ILE A 163 -14.71 22.97 3.85
CA ILE A 163 -14.40 24.35 3.49
C ILE A 163 -13.17 24.83 4.29
N ALA A 164 -13.13 24.58 5.59
CA ALA A 164 -12.01 24.97 6.44
C ALA A 164 -10.69 24.26 6.09
N LEU A 165 -10.74 23.09 5.44
CA LEU A 165 -9.56 22.39 4.95
C LEU A 165 -9.07 22.87 3.56
N GLN A 166 -9.91 23.64 2.84
CA GLN A 166 -9.59 24.19 1.52
C GLN A 166 -8.97 25.58 1.57
N ASP A 167 -9.20 26.33 2.64
CA ASP A 167 -8.70 27.68 2.89
C ASP A 167 -7.27 27.64 3.49
#